data_30e77161d0f313e24e1e168866f67d93
#
_entry.id   30e77161d0f313e24e1e168866f67d93
#
_cell.length_a   1.000
_cell.length_b   1.000
_cell.length_c   1.000
_cell.angle_alpha   90.00
_cell.angle_beta   90.00
_cell.angle_gamma   90.00
#
_symmetry.space_group_name_H-M   'P 1'
#
loop_
_entity.id
_entity.type
_entity.pdbx_description
1 polymer ?
#
loop_
_entity_poly.entity_id
_entity_poly.type
_entity_poly.pdbx_seq_one_letter_code
_entity_poly.pdbx_strand_id
1 'polypeptide(L)'
;MGILSFVLPVVVWSIVSYVPAVWHPQVNITDPGSVDYLQVDMRMDRAGFDEAVREAKRAHQAVPQGHPANPIYLPAPDEVARAFYTSFTTPPQTTDGEWLSQSLWHSIQIIFWGFVISSIIGVPLGVLCGTYAAIARISEPFIEFFRYLPAPAFGALAVAILGIYDGPKITIIVIGTLFQQVLIISNTTRKLDIALVEASLTLGARNSQLLWHVVLPGILPDLYRDQRILLGWAWTYLIVAELIGTTSGITWFITQQARYQHFANVYAAIMMIGIIGLGFDMILAAIGRRVFPYDPAGLKAA
;
A
#
# COMPACT_ATOMS: atom_id res chain seq x y z
N MET A 1 -3.08 24.31 -2.55
CA MET A 1 -1.77 23.68 -2.25
C MET A 1 -1.72 22.19 -2.59
N GLY A 2 -2.78 21.39 -2.39
CA GLY A 2 -2.75 19.93 -2.64
C GLY A 2 -2.38 19.48 -4.07
N ILE A 3 -2.83 20.18 -5.11
CA ILE A 3 -2.51 19.81 -6.50
C ILE A 3 -1.02 20.01 -6.81
N LEU A 4 -0.41 21.07 -6.29
CA LEU A 4 1.02 21.36 -6.53
C LEU A 4 1.94 20.25 -5.97
N SER A 5 1.54 19.61 -4.87
CA SER A 5 2.29 18.51 -4.24
C SER A 5 2.36 17.25 -5.12
N PHE A 6 1.37 17.04 -5.99
CA PHE A 6 1.38 15.94 -6.95
C PHE A 6 2.03 16.33 -8.29
N VAL A 7 1.90 17.59 -8.69
CA VAL A 7 2.48 18.07 -9.95
C VAL A 7 4.00 18.11 -9.90
N LEU A 8 4.60 18.54 -8.79
CA LEU A 8 6.05 18.67 -8.68
C LEU A 8 6.80 17.35 -8.91
N PRO A 9 6.44 16.21 -8.24
CA PRO A 9 7.09 14.93 -8.52
C PRO A 9 6.91 14.46 -9.98
N VAL A 10 5.74 14.69 -10.58
CA VAL A 10 5.49 14.33 -11.99
C VAL A 10 6.34 15.17 -12.93
N VAL A 11 6.50 16.47 -12.65
CA VAL A 11 7.38 17.35 -13.44
C VAL A 11 8.84 16.91 -13.33
N VAL A 12 9.33 16.60 -12.12
CA VAL A 12 10.69 16.09 -11.93
C VAL A 12 10.90 14.77 -12.68
N TRP A 13 9.96 13.86 -12.56
CA TRP A 13 10.00 12.60 -13.30
C TRP A 13 9.98 12.81 -14.81
N SER A 14 9.14 13.72 -15.32
CA SER A 14 9.09 14.07 -16.75
C SER A 14 10.41 14.68 -17.23
N ILE A 15 11.02 15.57 -16.45
CA ILE A 15 12.34 16.16 -16.78
C ILE A 15 13.39 15.06 -16.88
N VAL A 16 13.45 14.17 -15.89
CA VAL A 16 14.42 13.06 -15.89
C VAL A 16 14.20 12.12 -17.07
N SER A 17 12.93 11.89 -17.46
CA SER A 17 12.59 10.93 -18.52
C SER A 17 12.73 11.48 -19.95
N TYR A 18 12.48 12.78 -20.15
CA TYR A 18 12.43 13.34 -21.51
C TYR A 18 13.58 14.26 -21.88
N VAL A 19 14.38 14.74 -20.90
CA VAL A 19 15.49 15.64 -21.21
C VAL A 19 16.78 14.82 -21.40
N PRO A 20 17.28 14.67 -22.65
CA PRO A 20 18.43 13.79 -22.97
C PRO A 20 19.72 14.14 -22.21
N ALA A 21 19.86 15.39 -21.74
CA ALA A 21 21.02 15.87 -21.01
C ALA A 21 21.04 15.47 -19.53
N VAL A 22 19.90 15.02 -18.96
CA VAL A 22 19.80 14.79 -17.52
C VAL A 22 20.32 13.42 -17.12
N TRP A 23 19.69 12.34 -17.61
CA TRP A 23 20.11 10.99 -17.25
C TRP A 23 19.54 9.94 -18.19
N HIS A 24 20.33 9.48 -19.13
CA HIS A 24 19.96 8.42 -20.09
C HIS A 24 21.10 7.42 -20.19
N PRO A 25 21.24 6.50 -19.23
CA PRO A 25 22.35 5.55 -19.20
C PRO A 25 22.22 4.43 -20.21
N GLN A 26 21.04 4.26 -20.82
CA GLN A 26 20.78 3.22 -21.81
C GLN A 26 20.54 3.80 -23.20
N VAL A 27 20.63 2.92 -24.21
CA VAL A 27 20.31 3.20 -25.60
C VAL A 27 19.28 2.21 -26.07
N ASN A 28 18.18 2.68 -26.66
CA ASN A 28 17.23 1.84 -27.38
C ASN A 28 17.68 1.70 -28.82
N ILE A 29 17.88 0.46 -29.27
CA ILE A 29 18.42 0.15 -30.59
C ILE A 29 17.30 0.25 -31.62
N THR A 30 17.48 1.14 -32.60
CA THR A 30 16.54 1.32 -33.71
C THR A 30 16.96 0.54 -34.95
N ASP A 31 18.27 0.37 -35.14
CA ASP A 31 18.85 -0.44 -36.22
C ASP A 31 20.04 -1.23 -35.65
N PRO A 32 20.03 -2.57 -35.67
CA PRO A 32 21.12 -3.39 -35.16
C PRO A 32 22.37 -3.38 -36.08
N GLY A 33 22.26 -2.83 -37.29
CA GLY A 33 23.37 -2.88 -38.25
C GLY A 33 23.75 -4.32 -38.58
N SER A 34 25.09 -4.59 -38.59
CA SER A 34 25.64 -5.94 -38.83
C SER A 34 26.01 -6.68 -37.54
N VAL A 35 25.43 -6.32 -36.41
CA VAL A 35 25.78 -6.90 -35.10
C VAL A 35 24.73 -7.93 -34.72
N ASP A 36 25.04 -9.20 -34.81
CA ASP A 36 24.10 -10.34 -34.69
C ASP A 36 23.39 -10.46 -33.36
N TYR A 37 23.99 -9.98 -32.26
CA TYR A 37 23.39 -10.03 -30.91
C TYR A 37 22.48 -8.85 -30.59
N LEU A 38 22.43 -7.82 -31.43
CA LEU A 38 21.57 -6.67 -31.26
C LEU A 38 20.22 -6.90 -31.98
N GLN A 39 19.14 -6.47 -31.33
CA GLN A 39 17.79 -6.54 -31.87
C GLN A 39 17.12 -5.16 -31.85
N VAL A 40 16.20 -4.92 -32.76
CA VAL A 40 15.38 -3.71 -32.76
C VAL A 40 14.56 -3.67 -31.46
N ASP A 41 14.45 -2.48 -30.86
CA ASP A 41 13.83 -2.21 -29.56
C ASP A 41 14.53 -2.83 -28.34
N MET A 42 15.72 -3.41 -28.51
CA MET A 42 16.55 -3.85 -27.39
C MET A 42 17.13 -2.64 -26.67
N ARG A 43 17.04 -2.62 -25.35
CA ARG A 43 17.71 -1.62 -24.48
C ARG A 43 19.01 -2.20 -23.93
N MET A 44 20.11 -1.50 -24.10
CA MET A 44 21.40 -1.86 -23.54
C MET A 44 22.13 -0.66 -22.94
N ASP A 45 23.13 -0.94 -22.11
CA ASP A 45 23.94 0.12 -21.51
C ASP A 45 24.72 0.89 -22.57
N ARG A 46 24.81 2.19 -22.39
CA ARG A 46 25.49 3.11 -23.32
C ARG A 46 26.93 2.71 -23.59
N ALA A 47 27.64 2.23 -22.55
CA ALA A 47 29.02 1.79 -22.71
C ALA A 47 29.14 0.61 -23.66
N GLY A 48 28.28 -0.41 -23.54
CA GLY A 48 28.23 -1.57 -24.43
C GLY A 48 27.80 -1.21 -25.84
N PHE A 49 26.84 -0.28 -26.01
CA PHE A 49 26.45 0.22 -27.32
C PHE A 49 27.60 0.98 -28.01
N ASP A 50 28.30 1.85 -27.28
CA ASP A 50 29.45 2.58 -27.82
C ASP A 50 30.62 1.65 -28.20
N GLU A 51 30.77 0.50 -27.53
CA GLU A 51 31.73 -0.54 -27.88
C GLU A 51 31.32 -1.26 -29.18
N ALA A 52 30.05 -1.69 -29.29
CA ALA A 52 29.53 -2.30 -30.52
C ALA A 52 29.65 -1.35 -31.73
N VAL A 53 29.40 -0.06 -31.55
CA VAL A 53 29.61 0.97 -32.58
C VAL A 53 31.06 1.06 -32.99
N ARG A 54 32.02 1.03 -32.03
CA ARG A 54 33.46 1.08 -32.31
C ARG A 54 33.95 -0.17 -33.04
N GLU A 55 33.45 -1.35 -32.68
CA GLU A 55 33.78 -2.62 -33.31
C GLU A 55 33.26 -2.68 -34.76
N ALA A 56 31.98 -2.33 -34.97
CA ALA A 56 31.40 -2.28 -36.33
C ALA A 56 32.17 -1.30 -37.24
N LYS A 57 32.55 -0.13 -36.74
CA LYS A 57 33.38 0.83 -37.50
C LYS A 57 34.77 0.27 -37.84
N ARG A 58 35.42 -0.44 -36.91
CA ARG A 58 36.74 -1.07 -37.17
C ARG A 58 36.66 -2.18 -38.20
N ALA A 59 35.54 -2.93 -38.21
CA ALA A 59 35.27 -4.00 -39.14
C ALA A 59 34.74 -3.51 -40.51
N HIS A 60 34.57 -2.20 -40.70
CA HIS A 60 33.91 -1.59 -41.87
C HIS A 60 32.52 -2.19 -42.19
N GLN A 61 31.79 -2.51 -41.12
CA GLN A 61 30.43 -3.06 -41.20
C GLN A 61 29.36 -1.98 -40.93
N ALA A 62 28.09 -2.32 -41.19
CA ALA A 62 26.97 -1.40 -40.87
C ALA A 62 26.91 -1.14 -39.38
N VAL A 63 26.95 0.16 -39.03
CA VAL A 63 27.02 0.63 -37.65
C VAL A 63 25.64 0.60 -37.01
N PRO A 64 25.47 0.04 -35.82
CA PRO A 64 24.19 0.06 -35.13
C PRO A 64 23.78 1.48 -34.79
N GLN A 65 22.46 1.77 -34.83
CA GLN A 65 21.88 3.06 -34.48
C GLN A 65 20.91 2.91 -33.34
N GLY A 66 20.82 3.93 -32.48
CA GLY A 66 19.92 3.94 -31.34
C GLY A 66 19.72 5.34 -30.77
N HIS A 67 18.68 5.50 -29.97
CA HIS A 67 18.39 6.73 -29.25
C HIS A 67 18.66 6.58 -27.75
N PRO A 68 19.16 7.62 -27.09
CA PRO A 68 19.26 7.63 -25.63
C PRO A 68 17.91 7.26 -25.00
N ALA A 69 17.92 6.33 -24.06
CA ALA A 69 16.73 5.81 -23.42
C ALA A 69 16.89 5.77 -21.89
N ASN A 70 15.76 5.86 -21.22
CA ASN A 70 15.67 5.63 -19.80
C ASN A 70 16.08 4.20 -19.47
N PRO A 71 16.60 3.95 -18.25
CA PRO A 71 16.75 2.60 -17.76
C PRO A 71 15.40 1.87 -17.79
N ILE A 72 15.42 0.59 -18.08
CA ILE A 72 14.22 -0.24 -18.18
C ILE A 72 13.36 -0.19 -16.91
N TYR A 73 13.99 0.00 -15.74
CA TYR A 73 13.33 0.12 -14.42
C TYR A 73 12.77 1.52 -14.13
N LEU A 74 12.98 2.52 -14.99
CA LEU A 74 12.41 3.87 -14.85
C LEU A 74 11.69 4.27 -16.15
N PRO A 75 10.49 3.73 -16.40
CA PRO A 75 9.71 4.06 -17.59
C PRO A 75 9.28 5.52 -17.61
N ALA A 76 9.01 6.05 -18.79
CA ALA A 76 8.52 7.39 -18.94
C ALA A 76 7.04 7.51 -18.48
N PRO A 77 6.58 8.70 -18.07
CA PRO A 77 5.20 8.90 -17.61
C PRO A 77 4.13 8.46 -18.60
N ASP A 78 4.35 8.65 -19.91
CA ASP A 78 3.41 8.21 -20.96
C ASP A 78 3.38 6.68 -21.11
N GLU A 79 4.53 6.00 -20.94
CA GLU A 79 4.60 4.53 -20.93
C GLU A 79 3.77 3.98 -19.78
N VAL A 80 3.87 4.60 -18.59
CA VAL A 80 3.07 4.20 -17.41
C VAL A 80 1.59 4.49 -17.62
N ALA A 81 1.23 5.63 -18.22
CA ALA A 81 -0.16 5.96 -18.51
C ALA A 81 -0.77 4.98 -19.53
N ARG A 82 -0.02 4.58 -20.55
CA ARG A 82 -0.44 3.53 -21.49
C ARG A 82 -0.59 2.18 -20.80
N ALA A 83 0.40 1.81 -19.98
CA ALA A 83 0.37 0.56 -19.21
C ALA A 83 -0.83 0.51 -18.27
N PHE A 84 -1.19 1.62 -17.64
CA PHE A 84 -2.39 1.74 -16.84
C PHE A 84 -3.65 1.41 -17.63
N TYR A 85 -3.78 1.95 -18.84
CA TYR A 85 -4.92 1.65 -19.71
C TYR A 85 -4.89 0.20 -20.22
N THR A 86 -3.75 -0.28 -20.71
CA THR A 86 -3.62 -1.63 -21.29
C THR A 86 -3.78 -2.73 -20.27
N SER A 87 -3.39 -2.52 -19.00
CA SER A 87 -3.58 -3.49 -17.92
C SER A 87 -5.05 -3.81 -17.61
N PHE A 88 -5.99 -2.97 -18.06
CA PHE A 88 -7.43 -3.21 -17.93
C PHE A 88 -8.09 -3.67 -19.24
N THR A 89 -7.48 -3.42 -20.39
CA THR A 89 -8.09 -3.64 -21.70
C THR A 89 -7.46 -4.77 -22.49
N THR A 90 -6.20 -5.09 -22.22
CA THR A 90 -5.47 -6.13 -22.91
C THR A 90 -5.44 -7.42 -22.07
N PRO A 91 -5.81 -8.58 -22.63
CA PRO A 91 -5.73 -9.85 -21.91
C PRO A 91 -4.30 -10.15 -21.45
N PRO A 92 -4.14 -10.83 -20.29
CA PRO A 92 -2.84 -11.29 -19.84
C PRO A 92 -2.14 -12.12 -20.92
N GLN A 93 -0.85 -11.89 -21.11
CA GLN A 93 -0.08 -12.60 -22.14
C GLN A 93 0.24 -14.06 -21.78
N THR A 94 0.09 -14.42 -20.50
CA THR A 94 0.34 -15.78 -20.00
C THR A 94 -0.97 -16.44 -19.61
N THR A 95 -1.08 -17.75 -19.82
CA THR A 95 -2.27 -18.55 -19.51
C THR A 95 -2.67 -18.49 -18.03
N ASP A 96 -1.69 -18.28 -17.15
CA ASP A 96 -1.88 -18.13 -15.70
C ASP A 96 -1.89 -16.66 -15.23
N GLY A 97 -1.93 -15.71 -16.17
CA GLY A 97 -1.93 -14.29 -15.87
C GLY A 97 -3.29 -13.81 -15.39
N GLU A 98 -3.32 -13.14 -14.25
CA GLU A 98 -4.53 -12.47 -13.76
C GLU A 98 -4.65 -11.07 -14.34
N TRP A 99 -5.89 -10.63 -14.55
CA TRP A 99 -6.18 -9.23 -14.86
C TRP A 99 -5.83 -8.35 -13.64
N LEU A 100 -5.32 -7.17 -13.90
CA LEU A 100 -5.05 -6.20 -12.82
C LEU A 100 -6.29 -5.98 -11.93
N SER A 101 -7.49 -5.92 -12.51
CA SER A 101 -8.74 -5.76 -11.77
C SER A 101 -9.07 -6.96 -10.86
N GLN A 102 -8.77 -8.18 -11.28
CA GLN A 102 -8.97 -9.39 -10.48
C GLN A 102 -7.99 -9.42 -9.31
N SER A 103 -6.70 -9.18 -9.58
CA SER A 103 -5.66 -9.10 -8.57
C SER A 103 -5.96 -8.02 -7.53
N LEU A 104 -6.44 -6.84 -7.96
CA LEU A 104 -6.86 -5.76 -7.06
C LEU A 104 -8.04 -6.14 -6.19
N TRP A 105 -9.07 -6.75 -6.79
CA TRP A 105 -10.25 -7.17 -6.04
C TRP A 105 -9.90 -8.21 -4.99
N HIS A 106 -9.05 -9.17 -5.34
CA HIS A 106 -8.56 -10.18 -4.40
C HIS A 106 -7.81 -9.54 -3.22
N SER A 107 -6.90 -8.61 -3.50
CA SER A 107 -6.16 -7.88 -2.47
C SER A 107 -7.07 -7.06 -1.54
N ILE A 108 -8.11 -6.41 -2.09
CA ILE A 108 -9.11 -5.68 -1.31
C ILE A 108 -9.85 -6.64 -0.35
N GLN A 109 -10.21 -7.83 -0.79
CA GLN A 109 -10.86 -8.83 0.07
C GLN A 109 -9.95 -9.27 1.23
N ILE A 110 -8.67 -9.49 0.95
CA ILE A 110 -7.69 -9.87 1.99
C ILE A 110 -7.55 -8.76 3.03
N ILE A 111 -7.41 -7.50 2.61
CA ILE A 111 -7.35 -6.35 3.53
C ILE A 111 -8.65 -6.26 4.34
N PHE A 112 -9.79 -6.34 3.67
CA PHE A 112 -11.08 -6.23 4.31
C PHE A 112 -11.23 -7.25 5.45
N TRP A 113 -11.00 -8.53 5.16
CA TRP A 113 -11.13 -9.57 6.18
C TRP A 113 -10.08 -9.45 7.27
N GLY A 114 -8.83 -9.16 6.93
CA GLY A 114 -7.76 -8.95 7.91
C GLY A 114 -8.08 -7.79 8.86
N PHE A 115 -8.53 -6.66 8.32
CA PHE A 115 -8.88 -5.48 9.10
C PHE A 115 -10.15 -5.66 9.93
N VAL A 116 -11.18 -6.32 9.39
CA VAL A 116 -12.43 -6.61 10.13
C VAL A 116 -12.16 -7.52 11.31
N ILE A 117 -11.42 -8.62 11.12
CA ILE A 117 -11.07 -9.56 12.19
C ILE A 117 -10.25 -8.85 13.28
N SER A 118 -9.25 -8.08 12.87
CA SER A 118 -8.46 -7.26 13.79
C SER A 118 -9.35 -6.29 14.59
N SER A 119 -10.31 -5.62 13.92
CA SER A 119 -11.19 -4.64 14.55
C SER A 119 -12.20 -5.27 15.53
N ILE A 120 -12.72 -6.45 15.22
CA ILE A 120 -13.63 -7.18 16.12
C ILE A 120 -12.95 -7.47 17.47
N ILE A 121 -11.65 -7.72 17.49
CA ILE A 121 -10.88 -8.00 18.70
C ILE A 121 -10.27 -6.70 19.26
N GLY A 122 -9.63 -5.92 18.41
CA GLY A 122 -8.80 -4.77 18.79
C GLY A 122 -9.61 -3.60 19.31
N VAL A 123 -10.78 -3.32 18.73
CA VAL A 123 -11.63 -2.20 19.16
C VAL A 123 -12.17 -2.43 20.57
N PRO A 124 -12.85 -3.54 20.88
CA PRO A 124 -13.34 -3.79 22.24
C PRO A 124 -12.20 -3.81 23.27
N LEU A 125 -11.11 -4.50 22.96
CA LEU A 125 -9.97 -4.58 23.88
C LEU A 125 -9.33 -3.21 24.12
N GLY A 126 -9.17 -2.39 23.08
CA GLY A 126 -8.63 -1.03 23.19
C GLY A 126 -9.51 -0.12 24.04
N VAL A 127 -10.84 -0.15 23.82
CA VAL A 127 -11.78 0.60 24.63
C VAL A 127 -11.75 0.14 26.09
N LEU A 128 -11.71 -1.15 26.36
CA LEU A 128 -11.61 -1.70 27.70
C LEU A 128 -10.29 -1.30 28.40
N CYS A 129 -9.17 -1.36 27.70
CA CYS A 129 -7.88 -0.91 28.21
C CYS A 129 -7.86 0.59 28.51
N GLY A 130 -8.50 1.39 27.66
CA GLY A 130 -8.62 2.84 27.89
C GLY A 130 -9.53 3.21 29.07
N THR A 131 -10.58 2.41 29.30
CA THR A 131 -11.58 2.67 30.34
C THR A 131 -11.17 2.11 31.70
N TYR A 132 -10.58 0.89 31.73
CA TYR A 132 -10.31 0.17 32.98
C TYR A 132 -8.82 -0.04 33.20
N ALA A 133 -8.23 0.66 34.17
CA ALA A 133 -6.81 0.56 34.51
C ALA A 133 -6.35 -0.86 34.86
N ALA A 134 -7.22 -1.70 35.43
CA ALA A 134 -6.88 -3.09 35.74
C ALA A 134 -6.64 -3.92 34.45
N ILE A 135 -7.49 -3.74 33.44
CA ILE A 135 -7.36 -4.43 32.15
C ILE A 135 -6.11 -3.92 31.42
N ALA A 136 -5.88 -2.61 31.42
CA ALA A 136 -4.70 -2.00 30.84
C ALA A 136 -3.41 -2.56 31.43
N ARG A 137 -3.28 -2.62 32.75
CA ARG A 137 -2.08 -3.14 33.42
C ARG A 137 -1.74 -4.60 33.07
N ILE A 138 -2.74 -5.40 32.77
CA ILE A 138 -2.55 -6.81 32.38
C ILE A 138 -2.24 -6.93 30.90
N SER A 139 -2.96 -6.21 30.05
CA SER A 139 -2.95 -6.41 28.59
C SER A 139 -1.88 -5.58 27.89
N GLU A 140 -1.67 -4.31 28.28
CA GLU A 140 -0.76 -3.40 27.58
C GLU A 140 0.69 -3.86 27.53
N PRO A 141 1.31 -4.39 28.60
CA PRO A 141 2.69 -4.86 28.49
C PRO A 141 2.88 -5.98 27.47
N PHE A 142 1.88 -6.90 27.40
CA PHE A 142 1.86 -7.96 26.38
C PHE A 142 1.70 -7.39 24.97
N ILE A 143 0.74 -6.48 24.79
CA ILE A 143 0.46 -5.85 23.50
C ILE A 143 1.65 -5.02 23.04
N GLU A 144 2.30 -4.26 23.96
CA GLU A 144 3.50 -3.51 23.66
C GLU A 144 4.67 -4.38 23.21
N PHE A 145 4.85 -5.55 23.81
CA PHE A 145 5.85 -6.50 23.35
C PHE A 145 5.57 -6.98 21.93
N PHE A 146 4.34 -7.42 21.66
CA PHE A 146 3.97 -7.98 20.34
C PHE A 146 3.98 -6.97 19.21
N ARG A 147 3.68 -5.70 19.46
CA ARG A 147 3.72 -4.67 18.41
C ARG A 147 5.13 -4.40 17.85
N TYR A 148 6.18 -4.73 18.61
CA TYR A 148 7.56 -4.63 18.13
C TYR A 148 8.00 -5.84 17.31
N LEU A 149 7.24 -6.93 17.33
CA LEU A 149 7.52 -8.08 16.49
C LEU A 149 7.08 -7.78 15.06
N PRO A 150 7.94 -7.95 14.05
CA PRO A 150 7.54 -7.74 12.68
C PRO A 150 6.50 -8.79 12.27
N ALA A 151 5.29 -8.37 11.93
CA ALA A 151 4.20 -9.28 11.52
C ALA A 151 4.62 -10.26 10.42
N PRO A 152 5.46 -9.89 9.43
CA PRO A 152 5.97 -10.83 8.43
C PRO A 152 6.79 -12.01 9.00
N ALA A 153 7.40 -11.85 10.16
CA ALA A 153 8.15 -12.95 10.78
C ALA A 153 7.27 -14.17 11.15
N PHE A 154 5.97 -13.93 11.33
CA PHE A 154 4.98 -14.99 11.56
C PHE A 154 4.53 -15.69 10.28
N GLY A 155 4.98 -15.23 9.11
CA GLY A 155 4.52 -15.74 7.81
C GLY A 155 4.75 -17.23 7.62
N ALA A 156 5.96 -17.72 7.91
CA ALA A 156 6.27 -19.14 7.78
C ALA A 156 5.41 -20.00 8.71
N LEU A 157 5.17 -19.54 9.94
CA LEU A 157 4.30 -20.20 10.92
C LEU A 157 2.84 -20.19 10.44
N ALA A 158 2.36 -19.07 9.93
CA ALA A 158 1.01 -18.95 9.39
C ALA A 158 0.80 -19.90 8.21
N VAL A 159 1.77 -20.02 7.30
CA VAL A 159 1.71 -20.97 6.18
C VAL A 159 1.72 -22.42 6.68
N ALA A 160 2.54 -22.73 7.67
CA ALA A 160 2.60 -24.09 8.23
C ALA A 160 1.27 -24.53 8.87
N ILE A 161 0.52 -23.59 9.47
CA ILE A 161 -0.74 -23.88 10.18
C ILE A 161 -1.94 -23.80 9.23
N LEU A 162 -2.00 -22.77 8.35
CA LEU A 162 -3.18 -22.42 7.55
C LEU A 162 -3.04 -22.79 6.07
N GLY A 163 -1.89 -23.35 5.66
CA GLY A 163 -1.61 -23.66 4.26
C GLY A 163 -1.15 -22.45 3.45
N ILE A 164 -1.13 -22.58 2.12
CA ILE A 164 -0.54 -21.60 1.19
C ILE A 164 -1.55 -20.60 0.60
N TYR A 165 -2.83 -20.66 1.00
CA TYR A 165 -3.89 -19.80 0.45
C TYR A 165 -3.96 -18.44 1.18
N ASP A 166 -5.16 -17.87 1.28
CA ASP A 166 -5.37 -16.54 1.83
C ASP A 166 -5.28 -16.45 3.35
N GLY A 167 -5.44 -17.59 4.05
CA GLY A 167 -5.36 -17.64 5.52
C GLY A 167 -4.11 -16.99 6.10
N PRO A 168 -2.89 -17.36 5.68
CA PRO A 168 -1.66 -16.71 6.11
C PRO A 168 -1.62 -15.21 5.83
N LYS A 169 -2.08 -14.77 4.67
CA LYS A 169 -2.11 -13.35 4.27
C LYS A 169 -3.00 -12.55 5.22
N ILE A 170 -4.22 -13.03 5.46
CA ILE A 170 -5.16 -12.42 6.40
C ILE A 170 -4.56 -12.37 7.81
N THR A 171 -3.93 -13.47 8.26
CA THR A 171 -3.32 -13.57 9.59
C THR A 171 -2.20 -12.54 9.78
N ILE A 172 -1.36 -12.31 8.78
CA ILE A 172 -0.29 -11.30 8.85
C ILE A 172 -0.87 -9.89 8.98
N ILE A 173 -1.94 -9.59 8.24
CA ILE A 173 -2.63 -8.30 8.37
C ILE A 173 -3.25 -8.16 9.77
N VAL A 174 -3.88 -9.21 10.28
CA VAL A 174 -4.44 -9.21 11.65
C VAL A 174 -3.35 -8.94 12.67
N ILE A 175 -2.25 -9.68 12.66
CA ILE A 175 -1.14 -9.50 13.61
C ILE A 175 -0.54 -8.09 13.48
N GLY A 176 -0.33 -7.62 12.25
CA GLY A 176 0.25 -6.31 12.00
C GLY A 176 -0.62 -5.13 12.44
N THR A 177 -1.94 -5.29 12.45
CA THR A 177 -2.88 -4.22 12.79
C THR A 177 -3.40 -4.31 14.21
N LEU A 178 -3.68 -5.51 14.74
CA LEU A 178 -4.36 -5.74 16.01
C LEU A 178 -3.68 -5.04 17.19
N PHE A 179 -2.40 -5.29 17.42
CA PHE A 179 -1.69 -4.77 18.58
C PHE A 179 -1.59 -3.24 18.54
N GLN A 180 -1.34 -2.68 17.38
CA GLN A 180 -1.31 -1.24 17.18
C GLN A 180 -2.70 -0.61 17.38
N GLN A 181 -3.73 -1.29 16.90
CA GLN A 181 -5.13 -0.86 17.01
C GLN A 181 -5.55 -0.75 18.50
N VAL A 182 -5.25 -1.76 19.30
CA VAL A 182 -5.56 -1.75 20.73
C VAL A 182 -4.93 -0.55 21.43
N LEU A 183 -3.64 -0.28 21.19
CA LEU A 183 -2.95 0.84 21.85
C LEU A 183 -3.45 2.21 21.39
N ILE A 184 -3.70 2.39 20.09
CA ILE A 184 -4.23 3.65 19.58
C ILE A 184 -5.61 3.92 20.19
N ILE A 185 -6.52 2.93 20.18
CA ILE A 185 -7.86 3.06 20.71
C ILE A 185 -7.84 3.26 22.23
N SER A 186 -6.98 2.55 22.95
CA SER A 186 -6.77 2.76 24.39
C SER A 186 -6.38 4.21 24.68
N ASN A 187 -5.42 4.74 23.94
CA ASN A 187 -4.99 6.13 24.08
C ASN A 187 -6.09 7.14 23.72
N THR A 188 -6.84 6.88 22.67
CA THR A 188 -7.99 7.71 22.28
C THR A 188 -9.07 7.70 23.35
N THR A 189 -9.37 6.53 23.92
CA THR A 189 -10.34 6.39 25.00
C THR A 189 -9.92 7.17 26.25
N ARG A 190 -8.63 7.20 26.58
CA ARG A 190 -8.09 7.98 27.72
C ARG A 190 -8.13 9.50 27.52
N LYS A 191 -8.30 9.98 26.29
CA LYS A 191 -8.43 11.40 25.98
C LYS A 191 -9.84 11.95 26.21
N LEU A 192 -10.82 11.07 26.51
CA LEU A 192 -12.17 11.52 26.86
C LEU A 192 -12.11 12.45 28.03
N ASP A 193 -12.91 13.54 27.99
CA ASP A 193 -12.96 14.53 29.07
C ASP A 193 -13.37 13.85 30.38
N ILE A 194 -12.48 13.92 31.35
CA ILE A 194 -12.69 13.32 32.67
C ILE A 194 -13.91 13.89 33.39
N ALA A 195 -14.27 15.15 33.11
CA ALA A 195 -15.46 15.78 33.69
C ALA A 195 -16.76 15.03 33.32
N LEU A 196 -16.84 14.45 32.12
CA LEU A 196 -17.98 13.63 31.70
C LEU A 196 -18.07 12.34 32.52
N VAL A 197 -16.92 11.73 32.81
CA VAL A 197 -16.81 10.50 33.59
C VAL A 197 -17.20 10.80 35.04
N GLU A 198 -16.65 11.85 35.65
CA GLU A 198 -16.91 12.25 37.04
C GLU A 198 -18.36 12.65 37.24
N ALA A 199 -18.94 13.44 36.33
CA ALA A 199 -20.34 13.80 36.36
C ALA A 199 -21.26 12.59 36.33
N SER A 200 -20.98 11.63 35.49
CA SER A 200 -21.78 10.40 35.36
C SER A 200 -21.69 9.52 36.61
N LEU A 201 -20.51 9.42 37.23
CA LEU A 201 -20.29 8.68 38.46
C LEU A 201 -20.99 9.37 39.64
N THR A 202 -20.98 10.69 39.68
CA THR A 202 -21.70 11.50 40.72
C THR A 202 -23.22 11.27 40.63
N LEU A 203 -23.75 11.08 39.42
CA LEU A 203 -25.14 10.71 39.17
C LEU A 203 -25.47 9.23 39.45
N GLY A 204 -24.49 8.46 39.95
CA GLY A 204 -24.68 7.05 40.33
C GLY A 204 -24.59 6.05 39.15
N ALA A 205 -23.95 6.42 38.05
CA ALA A 205 -23.74 5.49 36.92
C ALA A 205 -22.92 4.31 37.36
N ARG A 206 -23.36 3.10 36.95
CA ARG A 206 -22.59 1.85 37.11
C ARG A 206 -21.54 1.75 36.01
N ASN A 207 -20.49 0.94 36.20
CA ASN A 207 -19.41 0.76 35.25
C ASN A 207 -19.87 0.40 33.81
N SER A 208 -20.91 -0.42 33.69
CA SER A 208 -21.48 -0.74 32.39
C SER A 208 -22.21 0.42 31.73
N GLN A 209 -22.91 1.23 32.53
CA GLN A 209 -23.59 2.45 32.06
C GLN A 209 -22.57 3.50 31.64
N LEU A 210 -21.50 3.65 32.41
CA LEU A 210 -20.38 4.53 32.07
C LEU A 210 -19.81 4.13 30.68
N LEU A 211 -19.51 2.84 30.47
CA LEU A 211 -18.93 2.36 29.20
C LEU A 211 -19.86 2.62 28.01
N TRP A 212 -21.12 2.19 28.10
CA TRP A 212 -22.04 2.22 26.96
C TRP A 212 -22.70 3.56 26.68
N HIS A 213 -22.92 4.40 27.70
CA HIS A 213 -23.66 5.67 27.57
C HIS A 213 -22.76 6.90 27.57
N VAL A 214 -21.52 6.80 28.06
CA VAL A 214 -20.62 7.94 28.18
C VAL A 214 -19.35 7.73 27.36
N VAL A 215 -18.59 6.68 27.68
CA VAL A 215 -17.29 6.45 27.04
C VAL A 215 -17.46 6.17 25.56
N LEU A 216 -18.20 5.14 25.19
CA LEU A 216 -18.31 4.70 23.81
C LEU A 216 -18.89 5.80 22.89
N PRO A 217 -20.02 6.45 23.21
CA PRO A 217 -20.53 7.54 22.39
C PRO A 217 -19.58 8.75 22.32
N GLY A 218 -18.88 9.04 23.42
CA GLY A 218 -17.97 10.17 23.52
C GLY A 218 -16.72 10.02 22.66
N ILE A 219 -16.20 8.80 22.49
CA ILE A 219 -15.00 8.53 21.68
C ILE A 219 -15.32 8.14 20.24
N LEU A 220 -16.57 7.88 19.88
CA LEU A 220 -16.94 7.26 18.60
C LEU A 220 -16.40 8.01 17.35
N PRO A 221 -16.43 9.36 17.30
CA PRO A 221 -15.84 10.10 16.18
C PRO A 221 -14.32 9.92 16.09
N ASP A 222 -13.62 9.97 17.23
CA ASP A 222 -12.17 9.78 17.28
C ASP A 222 -11.78 8.35 16.94
N LEU A 223 -12.52 7.37 17.45
CA LEU A 223 -12.35 5.96 17.11
C LEU A 223 -12.50 5.71 15.60
N TYR A 224 -13.48 6.35 14.98
CA TYR A 224 -13.68 6.26 13.54
C TYR A 224 -12.47 6.84 12.76
N ARG A 225 -11.91 7.97 13.21
CA ARG A 225 -10.69 8.55 12.63
C ARG A 225 -9.48 7.63 12.79
N ASP A 226 -9.32 7.03 13.95
CA ASP A 226 -8.25 6.06 14.22
C ASP A 226 -8.35 4.84 13.29
N GLN A 227 -9.57 4.31 13.10
CA GLN A 227 -9.81 3.18 12.18
C GLN A 227 -9.41 3.51 10.74
N ARG A 228 -9.64 4.73 10.28
CA ARG A 228 -9.21 5.16 8.94
C ARG A 228 -7.69 5.17 8.79
N ILE A 229 -6.98 5.68 9.79
CA ILE A 229 -5.50 5.69 9.81
C ILE A 229 -4.96 4.25 9.81
N LEU A 230 -5.54 3.40 10.65
CA LEU A 230 -5.14 1.99 10.80
C LEU A 230 -5.42 1.16 9.54
N LEU A 231 -6.49 1.48 8.80
CA LEU A 231 -6.75 0.88 7.51
C LEU A 231 -5.64 1.20 6.50
N GLY A 232 -5.09 2.42 6.53
CA GLY A 232 -3.91 2.77 5.74
C GLY A 232 -2.69 1.90 6.05
N TRP A 233 -2.49 1.51 7.31
CA TRP A 233 -1.43 0.59 7.70
C TRP A 233 -1.68 -0.84 7.20
N ALA A 234 -2.94 -1.29 7.17
CA ALA A 234 -3.31 -2.60 6.63
C ALA A 234 -2.89 -2.74 5.15
N TRP A 235 -2.98 -1.67 4.35
CA TRP A 235 -2.46 -1.64 2.97
C TRP A 235 -0.95 -1.87 2.91
N THR A 236 -0.19 -1.36 3.85
CA THR A 236 1.26 -1.58 3.91
C THR A 236 1.59 -3.05 4.21
N TYR A 237 0.86 -3.67 5.14
CA TYR A 237 1.05 -5.09 5.46
C TYR A 237 0.61 -6.02 4.35
N LEU A 238 -0.34 -5.62 3.49
CA LEU A 238 -0.80 -6.41 2.35
C LEU A 238 0.36 -6.84 1.45
N ILE A 239 1.22 -5.89 1.05
CA ILE A 239 2.33 -6.18 0.13
C ILE A 239 3.20 -7.30 0.67
N VAL A 240 3.53 -7.25 1.96
CA VAL A 240 4.37 -8.26 2.59
C VAL A 240 3.63 -9.57 2.80
N ALA A 241 2.35 -9.51 3.15
CA ALA A 241 1.50 -10.70 3.32
C ALA A 241 1.36 -11.48 2.01
N GLU A 242 1.14 -10.79 0.90
CA GLU A 242 1.04 -11.41 -0.43
C GLU A 242 2.36 -12.00 -0.94
N LEU A 243 3.52 -11.48 -0.52
CA LEU A 243 4.82 -12.08 -0.85
C LEU A 243 5.03 -13.46 -0.22
N ILE A 244 4.35 -13.76 0.88
CA ILE A 244 4.52 -15.03 1.61
C ILE A 244 3.68 -16.16 1.02
N GLY A 245 2.56 -15.87 0.37
CA GLY A 245 1.69 -16.87 -0.23
C GLY A 245 1.35 -16.53 -1.70
N THR A 246 2.37 -16.51 -2.55
CA THR A 246 2.34 -15.92 -3.89
C THR A 246 1.62 -16.74 -4.94
N THR A 247 0.31 -16.69 -4.99
CA THR A 247 -0.45 -17.24 -6.13
C THR A 247 -1.46 -16.26 -6.74
N SER A 248 -1.72 -15.15 -6.07
CA SER A 248 -2.77 -14.19 -6.47
C SER A 248 -2.60 -12.85 -5.76
N GLY A 249 -3.22 -11.80 -6.28
CA GLY A 249 -3.25 -10.47 -5.71
C GLY A 249 -2.34 -9.47 -6.42
N ILE A 250 -2.40 -8.21 -5.97
CA ILE A 250 -1.70 -7.10 -6.63
C ILE A 250 -0.17 -7.25 -6.55
N THR A 251 0.35 -7.77 -5.44
CA THR A 251 1.79 -8.01 -5.28
C THR A 251 2.29 -9.12 -6.19
N TRP A 252 1.46 -10.15 -6.41
CA TRP A 252 1.73 -11.18 -7.41
C TRP A 252 1.84 -10.57 -8.80
N PHE A 253 0.86 -9.75 -9.21
CA PHE A 253 0.90 -9.03 -10.48
C PHE A 253 2.19 -8.20 -10.61
N ILE A 254 2.51 -7.38 -9.61
CA ILE A 254 3.72 -6.55 -9.58
C ILE A 254 4.97 -7.42 -9.74
N THR A 255 5.07 -8.53 -9.01
CA THR A 255 6.23 -9.42 -9.04
C THR A 255 6.39 -10.10 -10.40
N GLN A 256 5.30 -10.55 -11.01
CA GLN A 256 5.31 -11.13 -12.34
C GLN A 256 5.74 -10.12 -13.40
N GLN A 257 5.15 -8.91 -13.39
CA GLN A 257 5.53 -7.86 -14.34
C GLN A 257 7.00 -7.44 -14.17
N ALA A 258 7.50 -7.37 -12.93
CA ALA A 258 8.91 -7.09 -12.66
C ALA A 258 9.84 -8.19 -13.17
N ARG A 259 9.48 -9.46 -13.04
CA ARG A 259 10.25 -10.61 -13.60
C ARG A 259 10.35 -10.57 -15.12
N TYR A 260 9.29 -10.14 -15.78
CA TYR A 260 9.26 -9.95 -17.24
C TYR A 260 9.82 -8.59 -17.68
N GLN A 261 10.36 -7.80 -16.75
CA GLN A 261 10.91 -6.46 -17.00
C GLN A 261 9.89 -5.45 -17.56
N HIS A 262 8.60 -5.69 -17.38
CA HIS A 262 7.52 -4.78 -17.75
C HIS A 262 7.29 -3.73 -16.66
N PHE A 263 8.29 -2.90 -16.38
CA PHE A 263 8.24 -1.95 -15.27
C PHE A 263 7.15 -0.89 -15.41
N ALA A 264 6.73 -0.55 -16.61
CA ALA A 264 5.59 0.34 -16.81
C ALA A 264 4.30 -0.20 -16.15
N ASN A 265 4.05 -1.52 -16.24
CA ASN A 265 2.93 -2.18 -15.57
C ASN A 265 3.12 -2.22 -14.05
N VAL A 266 4.36 -2.37 -13.56
CA VAL A 266 4.67 -2.30 -12.12
C VAL A 266 4.32 -0.93 -11.57
N TYR A 267 4.75 0.15 -12.21
CA TYR A 267 4.41 1.51 -11.79
C TYR A 267 2.91 1.78 -11.87
N ALA A 268 2.24 1.31 -12.93
CA ALA A 268 0.79 1.43 -13.06
C ALA A 268 0.05 0.74 -11.89
N ALA A 269 0.48 -0.46 -11.50
CA ALA A 269 -0.08 -1.18 -10.37
C ALA A 269 0.16 -0.47 -9.03
N ILE A 270 1.38 0.05 -8.79
CA ILE A 270 1.71 0.83 -7.59
C ILE A 270 0.86 2.10 -7.51
N MET A 271 0.73 2.84 -8.62
CA MET A 271 -0.11 4.03 -8.67
C MET A 271 -1.58 3.68 -8.40
N MET A 272 -2.06 2.54 -8.91
CA MET A 272 -3.43 2.07 -8.68
C MET A 272 -3.69 1.80 -7.20
N ILE A 273 -2.76 1.15 -6.49
CA ILE A 273 -2.86 0.95 -5.03
C ILE A 273 -3.02 2.30 -4.32
N GLY A 274 -2.20 3.29 -4.70
CA GLY A 274 -2.27 4.64 -4.14
C GLY A 274 -3.62 5.33 -4.40
N ILE A 275 -4.13 5.25 -5.63
CA ILE A 275 -5.42 5.82 -6.02
C ILE A 275 -6.57 5.17 -5.25
N ILE A 276 -6.56 3.83 -5.16
CA ILE A 276 -7.60 3.09 -4.44
C ILE A 276 -7.54 3.39 -2.94
N GLY A 277 -6.34 3.36 -2.34
CA GLY A 277 -6.16 3.67 -0.92
C GLY A 277 -6.65 5.08 -0.57
N LEU A 278 -6.26 6.09 -1.37
CA LEU A 278 -6.73 7.47 -1.22
C LEU A 278 -8.25 7.57 -1.44
N GLY A 279 -8.78 6.89 -2.47
CA GLY A 279 -10.21 6.86 -2.75
C GLY A 279 -11.02 6.30 -1.59
N PHE A 280 -10.58 5.18 -1.01
CA PHE A 280 -11.19 4.61 0.19
C PHE A 280 -11.14 5.57 1.38
N ASP A 281 -10.00 6.22 1.63
CA ASP A 281 -9.90 7.18 2.72
C ASP A 281 -10.84 8.38 2.51
N MET A 282 -10.93 8.91 1.30
CA MET A 282 -11.85 10.00 0.97
C MET A 282 -13.33 9.59 1.14
N ILE A 283 -13.71 8.38 0.74
CA ILE A 283 -15.07 7.84 0.92
C ILE A 283 -15.36 7.72 2.42
N LEU A 284 -14.48 7.11 3.18
CA LEU A 284 -14.62 6.98 4.63
C LEU A 284 -14.68 8.36 5.32
N ALA A 285 -13.86 9.34 4.87
CA ALA A 285 -13.92 10.71 5.35
C ALA A 285 -15.31 11.34 5.11
N ALA A 286 -15.86 11.13 3.92
CA ALA A 286 -17.19 11.65 3.58
C ALA A 286 -18.30 10.98 4.40
N ILE A 287 -18.21 9.68 4.63
CA ILE A 287 -19.13 8.94 5.50
C ILE A 287 -19.04 9.47 6.95
N GLY A 288 -17.82 9.63 7.49
CA GLY A 288 -17.61 10.13 8.84
C GLY A 288 -18.23 11.50 9.06
N ARG A 289 -18.09 12.45 8.11
CA ARG A 289 -18.74 13.76 8.21
C ARG A 289 -20.26 13.71 8.26
N ARG A 290 -20.87 12.71 7.62
CA ARG A 290 -22.33 12.52 7.63
C ARG A 290 -22.81 11.82 8.90
N VAL A 291 -22.05 10.87 9.41
CA VAL A 291 -22.39 10.08 10.60
C VAL A 291 -22.16 10.86 11.88
N PHE A 292 -21.12 11.71 11.91
CA PHE A 292 -20.72 12.50 13.08
C PHE A 292 -20.80 14.01 12.80
N PRO A 293 -21.98 14.58 12.54
CA PRO A 293 -22.14 16.01 12.23
C PRO A 293 -21.81 16.92 13.43
N TYR A 294 -21.76 16.37 14.64
CA TYR A 294 -21.45 17.08 15.88
C TYR A 294 -19.94 17.12 16.19
N ASP A 295 -19.09 16.46 15.40
CA ASP A 295 -17.65 16.46 15.61
C ASP A 295 -17.00 17.76 15.10
N PRO A 296 -16.48 18.64 15.99
CA PRO A 296 -15.89 19.92 15.58
C PRO A 296 -14.56 19.74 14.81
N ALA A 297 -13.89 18.60 14.94
CA ALA A 297 -12.66 18.32 14.21
C ALA A 297 -12.95 17.91 12.75
N GLY A 298 -14.08 17.28 12.48
CA GLY A 298 -14.54 16.99 11.12
C GLY A 298 -14.95 18.25 10.33
N LEU A 299 -15.40 19.30 11.01
CA LEU A 299 -15.78 20.58 10.42
C LEU A 299 -14.58 21.47 10.04
N LYS A 300 -13.43 21.31 10.72
CA LYS A 300 -12.20 22.10 10.44
C LYS A 300 -11.34 21.53 9.31
N ALA A 301 -11.63 20.32 8.86
CA ALA A 301 -10.88 19.63 7.80
C ALA A 301 -11.53 19.79 6.41
N ALA A 302 -12.59 20.55 6.30
CA ALA A 302 -13.26 20.94 5.05
C ALA A 302 -12.82 22.34 4.64
#